data_2a48e30cfcbe1575323022418e606c23
#
_entry.id   2a48e30cfcbe1575323022418e606c23
#
_cell.length_a   1.000
_cell.length_b   1.000
_cell.length_c   1.000
_cell.angle_alpha   90.00
_cell.angle_beta   90.00
_cell.angle_gamma   90.00
#
_symmetry.space_group_name_H-M   'P 1'
#
loop_
_entity.id
_entity.type
_entity.pdbx_description
1 polymer ?
#
loop_
_entity_poly.entity_id
_entity_poly.type
_entity_poly.pdbx_seq_one_letter_code
_entity_poly.pdbx_strand_id
1 'polypeptide(L)'
;MSAAIELRDVEKSFGEVAIIRNISLSVAQGERHALIGPNGAGKSTTFNLISGYMAPTSGVVLLRGQRISGLPPYQINRRGLSRSFQVTNVFANMSVWENLRCAVLWSTGQRYAFWKNIDNLPEVRERTAQILADINLTARRDVTAGLLTYAEQRALEIGITVAGGADVILLDEPTAGMSHAETERAVALIR
;
A
#
# COMPACT_ATOMS: atom_id res chain seq x y z
N MET A 1 0.78 -23.34 6.01
CA MET A 1 1.17 -22.12 5.26
C MET A 1 1.45 -21.02 6.28
N SER A 2 2.52 -20.26 6.14
CA SER A 2 2.81 -19.16 7.09
C SER A 2 1.86 -18.00 6.82
N ALA A 3 1.30 -17.40 7.87
CA ALA A 3 0.49 -16.21 7.75
C ALA A 3 1.35 -15.02 7.30
N ALA A 4 0.87 -14.27 6.30
CA ALA A 4 1.46 -13.00 5.88
C ALA A 4 1.17 -11.92 6.93
N ILE A 5 -0.07 -11.89 7.41
CA ILE A 5 -0.50 -11.01 8.49
C ILE A 5 -1.42 -11.76 9.45
N GLU A 6 -1.31 -11.47 10.74
CA GLU A 6 -2.12 -12.10 11.76
C GLU A 6 -2.46 -11.11 12.87
N LEU A 7 -3.72 -11.08 13.24
CA LEU A 7 -4.23 -10.38 14.41
C LEU A 7 -4.64 -11.44 15.43
N ARG A 8 -4.20 -11.28 16.68
CA ARG A 8 -4.56 -12.17 17.79
C ARG A 8 -5.16 -11.36 18.91
N ASP A 9 -6.45 -11.60 19.17
CA ASP A 9 -7.23 -11.02 20.26
C ASP A 9 -7.06 -9.49 20.33
N VAL A 10 -7.07 -8.85 19.15
CA VAL A 10 -6.83 -7.41 19.02
C VAL A 10 -8.07 -6.64 19.47
N GLU A 11 -7.83 -5.70 20.38
CA GLU A 11 -8.84 -4.77 20.86
C GLU A 11 -8.39 -3.32 20.68
N LYS A 12 -9.35 -2.44 20.49
CA LYS A 12 -9.12 -0.99 20.49
C LYS A 12 -10.27 -0.25 21.13
N SER A 13 -9.96 0.48 22.21
CA SER A 13 -10.87 1.38 22.88
C SER A 13 -10.34 2.82 22.85
N PHE A 14 -11.25 3.78 22.88
CA PHE A 14 -10.99 5.20 23.08
C PHE A 14 -11.76 5.63 24.32
N GLY A 15 -11.04 5.79 25.42
CA GLY A 15 -11.66 5.91 26.73
C GLY A 15 -12.51 4.68 27.04
N GLU A 16 -13.79 4.86 27.35
CA GLU A 16 -14.74 3.77 27.65
C GLU A 16 -15.39 3.16 26.41
N VAL A 17 -15.17 3.74 25.22
CA VAL A 17 -15.80 3.27 23.98
C VAL A 17 -14.93 2.24 23.29
N ALA A 18 -15.37 0.98 23.26
CA ALA A 18 -14.71 -0.10 22.54
C ALA A 18 -15.13 -0.10 21.06
N ILE A 19 -14.18 0.21 20.15
CA ILE A 19 -14.41 0.21 18.69
C ILE A 19 -14.09 -1.17 18.09
N ILE A 20 -12.99 -1.78 18.53
CA ILE A 20 -12.60 -3.13 18.12
C ILE A 20 -12.65 -4.03 19.35
N ARG A 21 -13.38 -5.14 19.22
CA ARG A 21 -13.59 -6.10 20.31
C ARG A 21 -13.09 -7.47 19.88
N ASN A 22 -11.93 -7.86 20.37
CA ASN A 22 -11.37 -9.21 20.25
C ASN A 22 -11.35 -9.74 18.79
N ILE A 23 -10.71 -9.01 17.87
CA ILE A 23 -10.55 -9.46 16.50
C ILE A 23 -9.35 -10.40 16.40
N SER A 24 -9.59 -11.61 15.92
CA SER A 24 -8.58 -12.57 15.50
C SER A 24 -8.77 -12.89 14.02
N LEU A 25 -7.73 -12.68 13.22
CA LEU A 25 -7.73 -12.82 11.77
C LEU A 25 -6.35 -13.32 11.31
N SER A 26 -6.33 -14.23 10.36
CA SER A 26 -5.10 -14.70 9.72
C SER A 26 -5.28 -14.64 8.20
N VAL A 27 -4.33 -14.01 7.52
CA VAL A 27 -4.27 -13.92 6.05
C VAL A 27 -3.00 -14.63 5.60
N ALA A 28 -3.13 -15.64 4.75
CA ALA A 28 -2.00 -16.41 4.25
C ALA A 28 -1.19 -15.62 3.20
N GLN A 29 0.04 -16.06 2.96
CA GLN A 29 0.86 -15.48 1.90
C GLN A 29 0.23 -15.76 0.52
N GLY A 30 0.10 -14.72 -0.30
CA GLY A 30 -0.55 -14.78 -1.62
C GLY A 30 -2.08 -14.76 -1.57
N GLU A 31 -2.68 -14.73 -0.37
CA GLU A 31 -4.13 -14.60 -0.22
C GLU A 31 -4.60 -13.16 -0.45
N ARG A 32 -5.78 -13.04 -1.05
CA ARG A 32 -6.53 -11.78 -1.15
C ARG A 32 -7.68 -11.84 -0.17
N HIS A 33 -7.68 -10.92 0.77
CA HIS A 33 -8.68 -10.87 1.84
C HIS A 33 -9.43 -9.54 1.82
N ALA A 34 -10.75 -9.59 1.85
CA ALA A 34 -11.59 -8.40 1.89
C ALA A 34 -12.22 -8.22 3.28
N LEU A 35 -12.02 -7.03 3.86
CA LEU A 35 -12.68 -6.63 5.09
C LEU A 35 -13.96 -5.87 4.76
N ILE A 36 -15.11 -6.51 4.94
CA ILE A 36 -16.43 -5.98 4.57
C ILE A 36 -17.23 -5.67 5.85
N GLY A 37 -18.01 -4.61 5.81
CA GLY A 37 -18.88 -4.22 6.91
C GLY A 37 -19.46 -2.82 6.70
N PRO A 38 -20.50 -2.44 7.48
CA PRO A 38 -21.12 -1.11 7.40
C PRO A 38 -20.16 0.00 7.83
N ASN A 39 -20.55 1.25 7.59
CA ASN A 39 -19.82 2.40 8.11
C ASN A 39 -19.82 2.37 9.65
N GLY A 40 -18.69 2.69 10.26
CA GLY A 40 -18.51 2.60 11.71
C GLY A 40 -18.17 1.21 12.24
N ALA A 41 -18.13 0.15 11.42
CA ALA A 41 -17.79 -1.22 11.85
C ALA A 41 -16.31 -1.42 12.25
N GLY A 42 -15.50 -0.35 12.28
CA GLY A 42 -14.10 -0.43 12.69
C GLY A 42 -13.12 -0.81 11.58
N LYS A 43 -13.53 -0.87 10.30
CA LYS A 43 -12.65 -1.23 9.17
C LYS A 43 -11.39 -0.34 9.12
N SER A 44 -11.58 0.98 9.04
CA SER A 44 -10.46 1.93 9.00
C SER A 44 -9.62 1.89 10.28
N THR A 45 -10.24 1.63 11.44
CA THR A 45 -9.52 1.43 12.70
C THR A 45 -8.64 0.19 12.63
N THR A 46 -9.13 -0.92 12.08
CA THR A 46 -8.35 -2.15 11.88
C THR A 46 -7.17 -1.88 10.93
N PHE A 47 -7.37 -1.18 9.83
CA PHE A 47 -6.29 -0.76 8.93
C PHE A 47 -5.26 0.12 9.64
N ASN A 48 -5.69 1.05 10.49
CA ASN A 48 -4.81 1.91 11.28
C ASN A 48 -3.98 1.10 12.30
N LEU A 49 -4.56 0.07 12.91
CA LEU A 49 -3.85 -0.83 13.83
C LEU A 49 -2.77 -1.65 13.10
N ILE A 50 -3.13 -2.21 11.93
CA ILE A 50 -2.21 -3.01 11.12
C ILE A 50 -1.06 -2.15 10.58
N SER A 51 -1.34 -0.93 10.13
CA SER A 51 -0.36 -0.02 9.53
C SER A 51 0.42 0.83 10.54
N GLY A 52 0.15 0.68 11.85
CA GLY A 52 0.90 1.36 12.92
C GLY A 52 0.53 2.81 13.15
N TYR A 53 -0.55 3.31 12.54
CA TYR A 53 -1.10 4.65 12.84
C TYR A 53 -1.73 4.71 14.23
N MET A 54 -2.12 3.54 14.76
CA MET A 54 -2.65 3.38 16.10
C MET A 54 -2.06 2.12 16.73
N ALA A 55 -1.78 2.17 18.02
CA ALA A 55 -1.48 0.97 18.80
C ALA A 55 -2.78 0.31 19.27
N PRO A 56 -2.88 -1.03 19.30
CA PRO A 56 -3.98 -1.72 19.93
C PRO A 56 -3.99 -1.47 21.45
N THR A 57 -5.16 -1.56 22.08
CA THR A 57 -5.32 -1.51 23.53
C THR A 57 -4.87 -2.83 24.15
N SER A 58 -5.22 -3.95 23.51
CA SER A 58 -4.75 -5.31 23.85
C SER A 58 -4.57 -6.14 22.60
N GLY A 59 -4.00 -7.34 22.74
CA GLY A 59 -3.71 -8.23 21.63
C GLY A 59 -2.45 -7.85 20.86
N VAL A 60 -2.20 -8.56 19.75
CA VAL A 60 -0.99 -8.37 18.94
C VAL A 60 -1.31 -8.42 17.45
N VAL A 61 -0.57 -7.64 16.67
CA VAL A 61 -0.52 -7.71 15.21
C VAL A 61 0.85 -8.25 14.81
N LEU A 62 0.86 -9.28 13.98
CA LEU A 62 2.05 -9.94 13.50
C LEU A 62 2.14 -9.82 11.99
N LEU A 63 3.32 -9.55 11.47
CA LEU A 63 3.67 -9.58 10.05
C LEU A 63 4.70 -10.70 9.85
N ARG A 64 4.34 -11.75 9.13
CA ARG A 64 5.19 -12.95 8.95
C ARG A 64 5.73 -13.50 10.27
N GLY A 65 4.85 -13.59 11.28
CA GLY A 65 5.16 -14.07 12.62
C GLY A 65 5.92 -13.07 13.52
N GLN A 66 6.34 -11.92 13.00
CA GLN A 66 7.02 -10.89 13.77
C GLN A 66 6.04 -9.85 14.28
N ARG A 67 6.11 -9.53 15.57
CA ARG A 67 5.27 -8.49 16.17
C ARG A 67 5.55 -7.12 15.58
N ILE A 68 4.49 -6.46 15.10
CA ILE A 68 4.51 -5.10 14.57
C ILE A 68 3.64 -4.13 15.39
N SER A 69 2.86 -4.62 16.35
CA SER A 69 2.02 -3.79 17.21
C SER A 69 2.85 -2.71 17.91
N GLY A 70 2.41 -1.45 17.79
CA GLY A 70 3.07 -0.30 18.44
C GLY A 70 4.31 0.20 17.72
N LEU A 71 4.71 -0.40 16.60
CA LEU A 71 5.74 0.17 15.73
C LEU A 71 5.16 1.32 14.90
N PRO A 72 5.96 2.37 14.64
CA PRO A 72 5.53 3.46 13.77
C PRO A 72 5.43 2.99 12.29
N PRO A 73 4.58 3.64 11.47
CA PRO A 73 4.29 3.23 10.09
C PRO A 73 5.53 3.01 9.23
N TYR A 74 6.55 3.87 9.35
CA TYR A 74 7.77 3.75 8.55
C TYR A 74 8.58 2.49 8.86
N GLN A 75 8.53 1.98 10.10
CA GLN A 75 9.19 0.72 10.47
C GLN A 75 8.42 -0.48 9.95
N ILE A 76 7.09 -0.41 9.96
CA ILE A 76 6.21 -1.46 9.42
C ILE A 76 6.38 -1.52 7.91
N ASN A 77 6.43 -0.37 7.22
CA ASN A 77 6.68 -0.30 5.78
C ASN A 77 8.02 -0.95 5.41
N ARG A 78 9.10 -0.67 6.15
CA ARG A 78 10.42 -1.29 5.95
C ARG A 78 10.43 -2.80 6.15
N ARG A 79 9.43 -3.34 6.83
CA ARG A 79 9.24 -4.78 7.01
C ARG A 79 8.38 -5.41 5.93
N GLY A 80 7.99 -4.65 4.89
CA GLY A 80 7.28 -5.16 3.73
C GLY A 80 5.76 -5.06 3.80
N LEU A 81 5.20 -4.19 4.66
CA LEU A 81 3.77 -3.87 4.63
C LEU A 81 3.58 -2.43 4.15
N SER A 82 2.84 -2.24 3.08
CA SER A 82 2.47 -0.92 2.56
C SER A 82 0.97 -0.71 2.63
N ARG A 83 0.55 0.56 2.73
CA ARG A 83 -0.86 0.94 2.70
C ARG A 83 -1.06 2.04 1.67
N SER A 84 -2.06 1.87 0.80
CA SER A 84 -2.59 2.99 0.01
C SER A 84 -3.51 3.84 0.88
N PHE A 85 -3.49 5.15 0.69
CA PHE A 85 -4.30 6.09 1.46
C PHE A 85 -5.55 6.50 0.68
N GLN A 86 -6.59 6.97 1.38
CA GLN A 86 -7.79 7.58 0.78
C GLN A 86 -7.46 8.84 -0.04
N VAL A 87 -6.42 9.59 0.35
CA VAL A 87 -5.92 10.75 -0.38
C VAL A 87 -4.73 10.30 -1.22
N THR A 88 -4.78 10.59 -2.51
CA THR A 88 -3.75 10.21 -3.46
C THR A 88 -2.40 10.83 -3.08
N ASN A 89 -1.44 10.01 -2.68
CA ASN A 89 -0.10 10.42 -2.28
C ASN A 89 0.89 10.22 -3.44
N VAL A 90 0.77 11.07 -4.47
CA VAL A 90 1.74 11.13 -5.57
C VAL A 90 2.50 12.45 -5.53
N PHE A 91 3.71 12.45 -6.03
CA PHE A 91 4.46 13.69 -6.27
C PHE A 91 3.85 14.38 -7.50
N ALA A 92 2.88 15.27 -7.24
CA ALA A 92 2.03 15.89 -8.26
C ALA A 92 2.83 16.64 -9.36
N ASN A 93 3.98 17.20 -9.03
CA ASN A 93 4.84 17.96 -9.96
C ASN A 93 5.89 17.10 -10.69
N MET A 94 5.93 15.80 -10.41
CA MET A 94 6.81 14.85 -11.10
C MET A 94 6.02 14.07 -12.13
N SER A 95 6.71 13.55 -13.16
CA SER A 95 6.09 12.66 -14.15
C SER A 95 5.65 11.33 -13.52
N VAL A 96 4.78 10.60 -14.21
CA VAL A 96 4.42 9.22 -13.83
C VAL A 96 5.65 8.34 -13.68
N TRP A 97 6.56 8.44 -14.65
CA TRP A 97 7.83 7.71 -14.63
C TRP A 97 8.67 8.00 -13.39
N GLU A 98 8.85 9.27 -13.06
CA GLU A 98 9.65 9.68 -11.91
C GLU A 98 9.05 9.24 -10.59
N ASN A 99 7.72 9.29 -10.44
CA ASN A 99 7.02 8.77 -9.28
C ASN A 99 7.32 7.30 -9.04
N LEU A 100 7.17 6.45 -10.08
CA LEU A 100 7.45 5.02 -10.00
C LEU A 100 8.94 4.75 -9.75
N ARG A 101 9.83 5.46 -10.46
CA ARG A 101 11.27 5.33 -10.33
C ARG A 101 11.74 5.60 -8.90
N CYS A 102 11.21 6.61 -8.23
CA CYS A 102 11.51 6.91 -6.83
C CYS A 102 11.20 5.71 -5.91
N ALA A 103 10.07 5.05 -6.12
CA ALA A 103 9.69 3.89 -5.34
C ALA A 103 10.57 2.66 -5.64
N VAL A 104 10.92 2.43 -6.91
CA VAL A 104 11.83 1.35 -7.33
C VAL A 104 13.23 1.55 -6.75
N LEU A 105 13.75 2.76 -6.73
CA LEU A 105 15.04 3.07 -6.10
C LEU A 105 15.10 2.68 -4.63
N TRP A 106 13.96 2.82 -3.94
CA TRP A 106 13.85 2.40 -2.56
C TRP A 106 13.95 0.88 -2.41
N SER A 107 13.22 0.12 -3.23
CA SER A 107 13.16 -1.35 -3.14
C SER A 107 14.43 -2.04 -3.61
N THR A 108 15.15 -1.45 -4.56
CA THR A 108 16.43 -1.98 -5.08
C THR A 108 17.65 -1.62 -4.22
N GLY A 109 17.44 -0.95 -3.08
CA GLY A 109 18.55 -0.59 -2.17
C GLY A 109 19.41 0.58 -2.63
N GLN A 110 19.07 1.25 -3.73
CA GLN A 110 19.82 2.39 -4.29
C GLN A 110 19.50 3.74 -3.62
N ARG A 111 19.03 3.71 -2.37
CA ARG A 111 18.48 4.86 -1.60
C ARG A 111 19.44 6.05 -1.47
N TYR A 112 20.75 5.79 -1.46
CA TYR A 112 21.79 6.78 -1.19
C TYR A 112 22.85 6.82 -2.31
N ALA A 113 22.47 6.41 -3.54
CA ALA A 113 23.38 6.39 -4.67
C ALA A 113 23.57 7.78 -5.32
N PHE A 114 23.88 8.80 -4.52
CA PHE A 114 24.09 10.19 -4.99
C PHE A 114 25.18 10.35 -6.07
N TRP A 115 26.09 9.38 -6.15
CA TRP A 115 27.21 9.38 -7.07
C TRP A 115 26.91 8.64 -8.38
N LYS A 116 25.78 7.93 -8.46
CA LYS A 116 25.40 7.17 -9.66
C LYS A 116 24.37 7.96 -10.45
N ASN A 117 24.59 8.07 -11.75
CA ASN A 117 23.54 8.54 -12.63
C ASN A 117 22.41 7.49 -12.62
N ILE A 118 21.25 7.89 -12.10
CA ILE A 118 20.06 7.04 -11.93
C ILE A 118 19.59 6.49 -13.29
N ASP A 119 19.80 7.23 -14.37
CA ASP A 119 19.42 6.82 -15.72
C ASP A 119 20.27 5.64 -16.24
N ASN A 120 21.43 5.41 -15.63
CA ASN A 120 22.36 4.33 -15.96
C ASN A 120 22.17 3.08 -15.10
N LEU A 121 21.05 2.95 -14.37
CA LEU A 121 20.69 1.77 -13.59
C LEU A 121 19.68 0.92 -14.38
N PRO A 122 20.12 -0.10 -15.16
CA PRO A 122 19.22 -0.88 -16.02
C PRO A 122 18.13 -1.58 -15.23
N GLU A 123 18.44 -2.14 -14.07
CA GLU A 123 17.49 -2.81 -13.18
C GLU A 123 16.35 -1.86 -12.75
N VAL A 124 16.68 -0.64 -12.36
CA VAL A 124 15.69 0.37 -11.96
C VAL A 124 14.80 0.74 -13.14
N ARG A 125 15.41 0.93 -14.32
CA ARG A 125 14.69 1.29 -15.54
C ARG A 125 13.73 0.17 -15.99
N GLU A 126 14.21 -1.07 -16.01
CA GLU A 126 13.40 -2.23 -16.42
C GLU A 126 12.25 -2.45 -15.46
N ARG A 127 12.50 -2.43 -14.14
CA ARG A 127 11.46 -2.59 -13.13
C ARG A 127 10.44 -1.48 -13.20
N THR A 128 10.87 -0.21 -13.40
CA THR A 128 9.96 0.93 -13.55
C THR A 128 9.09 0.77 -14.80
N ALA A 129 9.69 0.35 -15.94
CA ALA A 129 8.94 0.13 -17.18
C ALA A 129 7.92 -1.01 -17.04
N GLN A 130 8.29 -2.10 -16.36
CA GLN A 130 7.37 -3.20 -16.11
C GLN A 130 6.15 -2.75 -15.30
N ILE A 131 6.38 -2.07 -14.17
CA ILE A 131 5.28 -1.58 -13.32
C ILE A 131 4.40 -0.58 -14.07
N LEU A 132 5.02 0.31 -14.86
CA LEU A 132 4.30 1.27 -15.70
C LEU A 132 3.36 0.57 -16.70
N ALA A 133 3.81 -0.55 -17.28
CA ALA A 133 2.98 -1.38 -18.16
C ALA A 133 1.86 -2.09 -17.38
N ASP A 134 2.21 -2.69 -16.23
CA ASP A 134 1.26 -3.40 -15.37
C ASP A 134 0.08 -2.50 -14.93
N ILE A 135 0.36 -1.22 -14.61
CA ILE A 135 -0.67 -0.25 -14.24
C ILE A 135 -1.32 0.44 -15.46
N ASN A 136 -0.99 0.01 -16.68
CA ASN A 136 -1.54 0.52 -17.94
C ASN A 136 -1.38 2.04 -18.14
N LEU A 137 -0.27 2.62 -17.67
CA LEU A 137 0.05 4.04 -17.80
C LEU A 137 1.21 4.33 -18.77
N THR A 138 1.58 3.40 -19.62
CA THR A 138 2.72 3.55 -20.56
C THR A 138 2.58 4.79 -21.45
N ALA A 139 1.37 5.08 -21.94
CA ALA A 139 1.10 6.29 -22.75
C ALA A 139 1.16 7.59 -21.95
N ARG A 140 1.15 7.50 -20.63
CA ARG A 140 1.21 8.64 -19.69
C ARG A 140 2.58 8.81 -19.03
N ARG A 141 3.58 8.06 -19.46
CA ARG A 141 4.91 7.99 -18.87
C ARG A 141 5.47 9.36 -18.45
N ASP A 142 5.46 10.30 -19.37
CA ASP A 142 6.10 11.62 -19.23
C ASP A 142 5.10 12.72 -18.81
N VAL A 143 3.83 12.34 -18.56
CA VAL A 143 2.79 13.25 -18.07
C VAL A 143 3.03 13.53 -16.60
N THR A 144 2.91 14.81 -16.21
CA THR A 144 2.94 15.24 -14.81
C THR A 144 1.78 14.59 -14.04
N ALA A 145 2.07 13.95 -12.90
CA ALA A 145 1.08 13.16 -12.15
C ALA A 145 -0.13 13.98 -11.70
N GLY A 146 0.03 15.27 -11.44
CA GLY A 146 -1.08 16.16 -11.09
C GLY A 146 -2.08 16.41 -12.22
N LEU A 147 -1.71 16.13 -13.48
CA LEU A 147 -2.56 16.28 -14.66
C LEU A 147 -3.31 14.99 -15.04
N LEU A 148 -3.06 13.92 -14.34
CA LEU A 148 -3.75 12.64 -14.53
C LEU A 148 -5.20 12.72 -14.05
N THR A 149 -6.07 11.92 -14.66
CA THR A 149 -7.42 11.70 -14.13
C THR A 149 -7.33 11.02 -12.76
N TYR A 150 -8.41 11.10 -11.98
CA TYR A 150 -8.46 10.47 -10.66
C TYR A 150 -8.14 8.96 -10.70
N ALA A 151 -8.70 8.24 -11.69
CA ALA A 151 -8.43 6.82 -11.88
C ALA A 151 -6.97 6.53 -12.27
N GLU A 152 -6.36 7.36 -13.12
CA GLU A 152 -4.95 7.24 -13.48
C GLU A 152 -4.04 7.53 -12.27
N GLN A 153 -4.37 8.53 -11.45
CA GLN A 153 -3.64 8.81 -10.20
C GLN A 153 -3.74 7.64 -9.23
N ARG A 154 -4.91 7.01 -9.13
CA ARG A 154 -5.11 5.85 -8.27
C ARG A 154 -4.32 4.63 -8.77
N ALA A 155 -4.30 4.40 -10.08
CA ALA A 155 -3.46 3.37 -10.67
C ALA A 155 -1.97 3.63 -10.40
N LEU A 156 -1.52 4.88 -10.53
CA LEU A 156 -0.15 5.28 -10.20
C LEU A 156 0.18 5.02 -8.72
N GLU A 157 -0.72 5.34 -7.80
CA GLU A 157 -0.54 5.08 -6.36
C GLU A 157 -0.38 3.59 -6.06
N ILE A 158 -1.21 2.74 -6.67
CA ILE A 158 -1.06 1.28 -6.57
C ILE A 158 0.31 0.86 -7.12
N GLY A 159 0.70 1.39 -8.27
CA GLY A 159 2.01 1.13 -8.87
C GLY A 159 3.17 1.53 -7.96
N ILE A 160 3.12 2.69 -7.32
CA ILE A 160 4.11 3.15 -6.33
C ILE A 160 4.19 2.18 -5.15
N THR A 161 3.04 1.72 -4.69
CA THR A 161 2.95 0.77 -3.56
C THR A 161 3.63 -0.57 -3.90
N VAL A 162 3.36 -1.10 -5.09
CA VAL A 162 3.99 -2.31 -5.63
C VAL A 162 5.48 -2.10 -5.87
N ALA A 163 5.86 -0.95 -6.45
CA ALA A 163 7.24 -0.58 -6.73
C ALA A 163 8.11 -0.52 -5.47
N GLY A 164 7.53 -0.13 -4.35
CA GLY A 164 8.19 -0.06 -3.05
C GLY A 164 8.62 -1.42 -2.48
N GLY A 165 8.23 -2.53 -3.10
CA GLY A 165 8.64 -3.88 -2.72
C GLY A 165 7.89 -4.42 -1.49
N ALA A 166 6.67 -3.98 -1.26
CA ALA A 166 5.84 -4.50 -0.18
C ALA A 166 5.31 -5.90 -0.52
N ASP A 167 5.42 -6.82 0.44
CA ASP A 167 4.86 -8.19 0.34
C ASP A 167 3.37 -8.23 0.75
N VAL A 168 2.96 -7.28 1.59
CA VAL A 168 1.58 -7.12 2.04
C VAL A 168 1.11 -5.71 1.72
N ILE A 169 0.02 -5.61 0.99
CA ILE A 169 -0.56 -4.33 0.57
C ILE A 169 -1.96 -4.19 1.18
N LEU A 170 -2.17 -3.12 1.91
CA LEU A 170 -3.48 -2.72 2.43
C LEU A 170 -4.08 -1.69 1.49
N LEU A 171 -5.21 -2.01 0.88
CA LEU A 171 -5.95 -1.12 0.00
C LEU A 171 -7.23 -0.65 0.71
N ASP A 172 -7.31 0.64 1.02
CA ASP A 172 -8.48 1.25 1.66
C ASP A 172 -9.35 1.89 0.58
N GLU A 173 -10.53 1.31 0.35
CA GLU A 173 -11.50 1.74 -0.67
C GLU A 173 -10.86 2.01 -2.05
N PRO A 174 -10.13 1.06 -2.65
CA PRO A 174 -9.31 1.31 -3.84
C PRO A 174 -10.12 1.76 -5.07
N THR A 175 -11.43 1.57 -5.06
CA THR A 175 -12.34 1.90 -6.17
C THR A 175 -13.29 3.05 -5.85
N ALA A 176 -13.17 3.69 -4.69
CA ALA A 176 -14.02 4.81 -4.31
C ALA A 176 -13.91 5.96 -5.32
N GLY A 177 -15.05 6.47 -5.78
CA GLY A 177 -15.11 7.58 -6.74
C GLY A 177 -14.80 7.23 -8.20
N MET A 178 -14.59 5.95 -8.51
CA MET A 178 -14.37 5.45 -9.86
C MET A 178 -15.69 5.11 -10.58
N SER A 179 -15.72 5.30 -11.91
CA SER A 179 -16.75 4.75 -12.77
C SER A 179 -16.65 3.22 -12.81
N HIS A 180 -17.70 2.54 -13.32
CA HIS A 180 -17.70 1.07 -13.43
C HIS A 180 -16.52 0.53 -14.24
N ALA A 181 -16.23 1.14 -15.40
CA ALA A 181 -15.12 0.73 -16.26
C ALA A 181 -13.74 0.96 -15.62
N GLU A 182 -13.58 1.99 -14.81
CA GLU A 182 -12.36 2.26 -14.05
C GLU A 182 -12.20 1.27 -12.90
N THR A 183 -13.30 0.94 -12.21
CA THR A 183 -13.33 -0.07 -11.16
C THR A 183 -12.88 -1.44 -11.69
N GLU A 184 -13.38 -1.87 -12.86
CA GLU A 184 -12.97 -3.13 -13.48
C GLU A 184 -11.46 -3.17 -13.75
N ARG A 185 -10.89 -2.07 -14.25
CA ARG A 185 -9.44 -1.94 -14.48
C ARG A 185 -8.65 -2.00 -13.16
N ALA A 186 -9.09 -1.27 -12.14
CA ALA A 186 -8.44 -1.30 -10.82
C ALA A 186 -8.48 -2.70 -10.19
N VAL A 187 -9.62 -3.40 -10.31
CA VAL A 187 -9.76 -4.79 -9.85
C VAL A 187 -8.84 -5.74 -10.62
N ALA A 188 -8.72 -5.55 -11.95
CA ALA A 188 -7.80 -6.36 -12.76
C ALA A 188 -6.33 -6.16 -12.34
N LEU A 189 -5.96 -4.95 -11.93
CA LEU A 189 -4.62 -4.62 -11.44
C LEU A 189 -4.30 -5.28 -10.08
N ILE A 190 -5.32 -5.46 -9.24
CA ILE A 190 -5.18 -6.09 -7.91
C ILE A 190 -5.19 -7.63 -8.02
N ARG A 191 -5.61 -8.18 -9.15
CA ARG A 191 -5.65 -9.62 -9.42
C ARG A 191 -4.30 -10.18 -9.85
#